data_6ffb758eb91ccbe0e1a88a2b1f2c67c7
#
_entry.id   6ffb758eb91ccbe0e1a88a2b1f2c67c7
#
_cell.length_a   1.000
_cell.length_b   1.000
_cell.length_c   1.000
_cell.angle_alpha   90.00
_cell.angle_beta   90.00
_cell.angle_gamma   90.00
#
_symmetry.space_group_name_H-M   'P 1'
#
loop_
_entity.id
_entity.type
_entity.pdbx_description
1 polymer ?
#
loop_
_entity_poly.entity_id
_entity_poly.type
_entity_poly.pdbx_seq_one_letter_code
_entity_poly.pdbx_strand_id
1 'polypeptide(L)'
;PILSQSSVDAARIAILVARSEVNYQDFHTALFSSRGQVDTQAALAAAESLGLSRVSLELEMGAPDVSEALQRTYTIAQALGISGTPTFIIGDEVIPGALPKADLVRRIENMRECGATICTDSAQGG
;
A
#
# COMPACT_ATOMS: atom_id res chain seq x y z
N PRO A 1 6.64 4.52 1.98
CA PRO A 1 6.63 5.93 2.32
C PRO A 1 7.93 6.61 1.87
N ILE A 2 7.86 7.47 0.89
CA ILE A 2 9.05 8.09 0.26
C ILE A 2 9.01 9.63 0.29
N LEU A 3 7.89 10.22 0.72
CA LEU A 3 7.69 11.67 0.63
C LEU A 3 8.23 12.44 1.84
N SER A 4 8.13 11.89 3.05
CA SER A 4 8.52 12.57 4.29
C SER A 4 8.64 11.60 5.46
N GLN A 5 9.24 12.07 6.57
CA GLN A 5 9.26 11.32 7.84
C GLN A 5 7.84 11.06 8.37
N SER A 6 6.92 12.00 8.21
CA SER A 6 5.52 11.80 8.63
C SER A 6 4.81 10.69 7.83
N SER A 7 5.18 10.48 6.57
CA SER A 7 4.71 9.33 5.77
C SER A 7 5.28 8.02 6.30
N VAL A 8 6.52 8.01 6.78
CA VAL A 8 7.13 6.84 7.42
C VAL A 8 6.38 6.49 8.71
N ASP A 9 6.09 7.47 9.54
CA ASP A 9 5.37 7.27 10.79
C ASP A 9 3.93 6.80 10.55
N ALA A 10 3.25 7.37 9.57
CA ALA A 10 1.93 6.89 9.15
C ALA A 10 1.96 5.41 8.69
N ALA A 11 3.01 5.01 7.97
CA ALA A 11 3.19 3.62 7.54
C ALA A 11 3.49 2.69 8.73
N ARG A 12 4.21 3.13 9.77
CA ARG A 12 4.40 2.36 11.01
C ARG A 12 3.07 2.07 11.70
N ILE A 13 2.22 3.09 11.81
CA ILE A 13 0.87 2.95 12.36
C ILE A 13 0.05 1.98 11.50
N ALA A 14 0.10 2.10 10.18
CA ALA A 14 -0.60 1.20 9.26
C ALA A 14 -0.18 -0.27 9.45
N ILE A 15 1.10 -0.54 9.71
CA ILE A 15 1.59 -1.90 10.02
C ILE A 15 0.96 -2.42 11.31
N LEU A 16 0.87 -1.61 12.36
CA LEU A 16 0.25 -1.99 13.62
C LEU A 16 -1.25 -2.25 13.46
N VAL A 17 -1.95 -1.41 12.70
CA VAL A 17 -3.37 -1.63 12.37
C VAL A 17 -3.57 -2.93 11.62
N ALA A 18 -2.71 -3.26 10.64
CA ALA A 18 -2.78 -4.50 9.89
C ALA A 18 -2.56 -5.77 10.74
N ARG A 19 -1.94 -5.63 11.92
CA ARG A 19 -1.72 -6.71 12.89
C ARG A 19 -2.81 -6.79 13.96
N SER A 20 -3.70 -5.81 14.01
CA SER A 20 -4.81 -5.74 14.97
C SER A 20 -6.06 -6.47 14.45
N GLU A 21 -7.10 -6.49 15.28
CA GLU A 21 -8.41 -7.05 14.92
C GLU A 21 -9.26 -6.11 14.04
N VAL A 22 -8.78 -4.89 13.79
CA VAL A 22 -9.49 -3.88 12.99
C VAL A 22 -9.40 -4.25 11.51
N ASN A 23 -10.49 -4.03 10.78
CA ASN A 23 -10.50 -4.18 9.33
C ASN A 23 -9.58 -3.13 8.69
N TYR A 24 -8.51 -3.58 8.06
CA TYR A 24 -7.51 -2.69 7.45
C TYR A 24 -8.11 -1.80 6.34
N GLN A 25 -9.09 -2.30 5.60
CA GLN A 25 -9.76 -1.52 4.55
C GLN A 25 -10.52 -0.32 5.11
N ASP A 26 -11.14 -0.48 6.30
CA ASP A 26 -11.83 0.61 6.98
C ASP A 26 -10.83 1.67 7.44
N PHE A 27 -9.68 1.25 7.98
CA PHE A 27 -8.58 2.16 8.32
C PHE A 27 -8.07 2.91 7.09
N HIS A 28 -7.80 2.20 5.99
CA HIS A 28 -7.34 2.79 4.74
C HIS A 28 -8.34 3.83 4.23
N THR A 29 -9.62 3.51 4.24
CA THR A 29 -10.68 4.42 3.82
C THR A 29 -10.76 5.66 4.72
N ALA A 30 -10.71 5.49 6.04
CA ALA A 30 -10.72 6.58 6.99
C ALA A 30 -9.51 7.51 6.80
N LEU A 31 -8.31 6.93 6.64
CA LEU A 31 -7.07 7.68 6.46
C LEU A 31 -7.10 8.54 5.19
N PHE A 32 -7.51 7.99 4.06
CA PHE A 32 -7.54 8.69 2.79
C PHE A 32 -8.80 9.53 2.54
N SER A 33 -9.82 9.42 3.40
CA SER A 33 -11.00 10.30 3.40
C SER A 33 -10.75 11.59 4.16
N SER A 34 -9.71 11.67 4.97
CA SER A 34 -9.33 12.89 5.67
C SER A 34 -8.85 13.94 4.69
N ARG A 35 -9.25 15.19 4.92
CA ARG A 35 -8.75 16.33 4.14
C ARG A 35 -7.36 16.73 4.65
N GLY A 36 -6.37 16.76 3.77
CA GLY A 36 -5.01 17.18 4.10
C GLY A 36 -3.95 16.12 3.82
N GLN A 37 -2.78 16.29 4.43
CA GLN A 37 -1.69 15.33 4.31
C GLN A 37 -1.96 14.07 5.12
N VAL A 38 -1.59 12.93 4.55
CA VAL A 38 -1.52 11.66 5.27
C VAL A 38 -0.24 11.67 6.12
N ASP A 39 -0.37 12.10 7.35
CA ASP A 39 0.70 12.20 8.33
C ASP A 39 0.44 11.33 9.56
N THR A 40 1.33 11.43 10.54
CA THR A 40 1.23 10.71 11.82
C THR A 40 -0.11 10.97 12.53
N GLN A 41 -0.55 12.24 12.56
CA GLN A 41 -1.78 12.62 13.27
C GLN A 41 -3.02 12.08 12.57
N ALA A 42 -3.06 12.14 11.23
CA ALA A 42 -4.13 11.57 10.43
C ALA A 42 -4.23 10.04 10.62
N ALA A 43 -3.08 9.35 10.63
CA ALA A 43 -3.05 7.91 10.84
C ALA A 43 -3.51 7.50 12.25
N LEU A 44 -3.07 8.22 13.28
CA LEU A 44 -3.53 7.99 14.66
C LEU A 44 -5.02 8.25 14.81
N ALA A 45 -5.53 9.34 14.25
CA ALA A 45 -6.96 9.68 14.29
C ALA A 45 -7.82 8.64 13.57
N ALA A 46 -7.39 8.17 12.41
CA ALA A 46 -8.07 7.11 11.68
C ALA A 46 -8.13 5.79 12.47
N ALA A 47 -7.02 5.39 13.07
CA ALA A 47 -6.95 4.18 13.90
C ALA A 47 -7.81 4.30 15.17
N GLU A 48 -7.77 5.46 15.83
CA GLU A 48 -8.56 5.76 17.03
C GLU A 48 -10.07 5.75 16.74
N SER A 49 -10.50 6.24 15.58
CA SER A 49 -11.90 6.20 15.15
C SER A 49 -12.44 4.78 15.00
N LEU A 50 -11.56 3.80 14.85
CA LEU A 50 -11.88 2.37 14.73
C LEU A 50 -11.67 1.61 16.05
N GLY A 51 -11.42 2.32 17.14
CA GLY A 51 -11.34 1.75 18.48
C GLY A 51 -9.94 1.34 18.95
N LEU A 52 -8.89 1.66 18.21
CA LEU A 52 -7.52 1.41 18.65
C LEU A 52 -7.03 2.49 19.62
N SER A 53 -6.19 2.08 20.57
CA SER A 53 -5.60 2.99 21.55
C SER A 53 -4.48 3.81 20.91
N ARG A 54 -4.66 5.13 20.87
CA ARG A 54 -3.64 6.07 20.42
C ARG A 54 -2.32 5.91 21.18
N VAL A 55 -2.42 5.80 22.50
CA VAL A 55 -1.23 5.66 23.38
C VAL A 55 -0.47 4.38 23.05
N SER A 56 -1.16 3.25 22.86
CA SER A 56 -0.52 1.98 22.49
C SER A 56 0.16 2.10 21.14
N LEU A 57 -0.47 2.69 20.15
CA LEU A 57 0.11 2.90 18.82
C LEU A 57 1.37 3.78 18.87
N GLU A 58 1.34 4.87 19.62
CA GLU A 58 2.50 5.75 19.82
C GLU A 58 3.68 5.04 20.49
N LEU A 59 3.41 4.16 21.44
CA LEU A 59 4.44 3.36 22.11
C LEU A 59 5.02 2.25 21.22
N GLU A 60 4.18 1.63 20.39
CA GLU A 60 4.55 0.46 19.59
C GLU A 60 5.11 0.81 18.22
N MET A 61 4.82 2.00 17.67
CA MET A 61 5.26 2.37 16.32
C MET A 61 6.79 2.42 16.16
N GLY A 62 7.52 2.57 17.24
CA GLY A 62 8.99 2.54 17.27
C GLY A 62 9.59 1.15 17.45
N ALA A 63 8.79 0.09 17.55
CA ALA A 63 9.27 -1.25 17.81
C ALA A 63 10.20 -1.77 16.68
N PRO A 64 11.23 -2.58 17.02
CA PRO A 64 12.21 -3.07 16.04
C PRO A 64 11.57 -3.86 14.89
N ASP A 65 10.59 -4.69 15.15
CA ASP A 65 9.89 -5.51 14.16
C ASP A 65 9.05 -4.68 13.17
N VAL A 66 8.51 -3.53 13.60
CA VAL A 66 7.86 -2.54 12.73
C VAL A 66 8.88 -1.90 11.80
N SER A 67 10.05 -1.55 12.34
CA SER A 67 11.16 -0.98 11.56
C SER A 67 11.69 -1.98 10.53
N GLU A 68 11.84 -3.24 10.90
CA GLU A 68 12.25 -4.33 10.00
C GLU A 68 11.24 -4.55 8.86
N ALA A 69 9.95 -4.50 9.15
CA ALA A 69 8.91 -4.63 8.14
C ALA A 69 8.99 -3.51 7.08
N LEU A 70 9.19 -2.27 7.51
CA LEU A 70 9.41 -1.15 6.59
C LEU A 70 10.70 -1.28 5.80
N GLN A 71 11.80 -1.67 6.45
CA GLN A 71 13.09 -1.86 5.79
C GLN A 71 13.03 -2.94 4.71
N ARG A 72 12.33 -4.04 4.99
CA ARG A 72 12.10 -5.12 4.02
C ARG A 72 11.32 -4.62 2.81
N THR A 73 10.26 -3.88 3.03
CA THR A 73 9.45 -3.29 1.95
C THR A 73 10.27 -2.30 1.12
N TYR A 74 11.09 -1.49 1.76
CA TYR A 74 11.98 -0.54 1.07
C TYR A 74 13.02 -1.25 0.21
N THR A 75 13.64 -2.31 0.74
CA THR A 75 14.63 -3.13 0.01
C THR A 75 14.00 -3.76 -1.24
N ILE A 76 12.78 -4.28 -1.13
CA ILE A 76 12.04 -4.84 -2.29
C ILE A 76 11.76 -3.73 -3.32
N ALA A 77 11.29 -2.57 -2.88
CA ALA A 77 11.02 -1.45 -3.76
C ALA A 77 12.27 -1.00 -4.52
N GLN A 78 13.43 -0.92 -3.84
CA GLN A 78 14.71 -0.60 -4.49
C GLN A 78 15.11 -1.66 -5.52
N ALA A 79 14.98 -2.94 -5.18
CA ALA A 79 15.33 -4.04 -6.08
C ALA A 79 14.46 -4.04 -7.35
N LEU A 80 13.22 -3.58 -7.26
CA LEU A 80 12.30 -3.46 -8.39
C LEU A 80 12.38 -2.09 -9.11
N GLY A 81 13.28 -1.21 -8.69
CA GLY A 81 13.43 0.12 -9.29
C GLY A 81 12.25 1.05 -9.04
N ILE A 82 11.48 0.83 -7.97
CA ILE A 82 10.32 1.65 -7.61
C ILE A 82 10.81 2.97 -7.01
N SER A 83 10.55 4.07 -7.70
CA SER A 83 10.98 5.42 -7.30
C SER A 83 9.82 6.37 -6.96
N GLY A 84 8.59 5.93 -7.09
CA GLY A 84 7.40 6.76 -6.87
C GLY A 84 6.19 5.98 -6.38
N THR A 85 5.18 6.71 -5.94
CA THR A 85 3.88 6.17 -5.51
C THR A 85 2.73 6.87 -6.22
N PRO A 86 1.66 6.15 -6.57
CA PRO A 86 1.53 4.70 -6.45
C PRO A 86 2.38 3.95 -7.48
N THR A 87 2.74 2.71 -7.18
CA THR A 87 3.32 1.77 -8.14
C THR A 87 2.60 0.43 -7.98
N PHE A 88 2.18 -0.16 -9.07
CA PHE A 88 1.49 -1.44 -9.10
C PHE A 88 2.43 -2.53 -9.60
N ILE A 89 2.34 -3.71 -9.00
CA ILE A 89 3.01 -4.92 -9.47
C ILE A 89 1.91 -5.92 -9.80
N ILE A 90 1.80 -6.28 -11.08
CA ILE A 90 0.79 -7.20 -11.57
C ILE A 90 1.52 -8.28 -12.38
N GLY A 91 1.57 -9.51 -11.85
CA GLY A 91 2.41 -10.54 -12.42
C GLY A 91 3.89 -10.14 -12.36
N ASP A 92 4.54 -10.08 -13.48
CA ASP A 92 5.93 -9.66 -13.66
C ASP A 92 6.09 -8.20 -14.14
N GLU A 93 4.98 -7.48 -14.29
CA GLU A 93 4.99 -6.08 -14.73
C GLU A 93 4.99 -5.11 -13.53
N VAL A 94 5.93 -4.17 -13.54
CA VAL A 94 5.99 -3.03 -12.61
C VAL A 94 5.44 -1.80 -13.32
N ILE A 95 4.35 -1.25 -12.82
CA ILE A 95 3.61 -0.16 -13.45
C ILE A 95 3.67 1.08 -12.55
N PRO A 96 4.50 2.07 -12.87
CA PRO A 96 4.60 3.30 -12.10
C PRO A 96 3.42 4.24 -12.36
N GLY A 97 3.03 4.98 -11.32
CA GLY A 97 2.01 6.02 -11.39
C GLY A 97 0.58 5.52 -11.20
N ALA A 98 -0.32 6.48 -11.12
CA ALA A 98 -1.74 6.21 -10.98
C ALA A 98 -2.35 5.75 -12.31
N LEU A 99 -3.05 4.63 -12.27
CA LEU A 99 -3.81 4.12 -13.41
C LEU A 99 -5.31 4.30 -13.18
N PRO A 100 -6.09 4.55 -14.25
CA PRO A 100 -7.54 4.45 -14.18
C PRO A 100 -7.98 3.06 -13.71
N LYS A 101 -9.04 3.01 -12.90
CA LYS A 101 -9.57 1.74 -12.38
C LYS A 101 -9.85 0.72 -13.49
N ALA A 102 -10.40 1.16 -14.62
CA ALA A 102 -10.69 0.30 -15.76
C ALA A 102 -9.43 -0.38 -16.32
N ASP A 103 -8.29 0.32 -16.35
CA ASP A 103 -7.03 -0.24 -16.82
C ASP A 103 -6.46 -1.26 -15.84
N LEU A 104 -6.58 -1.00 -14.53
CA LEU A 104 -6.18 -1.98 -13.50
C LEU A 104 -7.03 -3.25 -13.59
N VAL A 105 -8.35 -3.11 -13.69
CA VAL A 105 -9.28 -4.24 -13.82
C VAL A 105 -8.93 -5.06 -15.04
N ARG A 106 -8.76 -4.44 -16.21
CA ARG A 106 -8.40 -5.14 -17.45
C ARG A 106 -7.10 -5.94 -17.31
N ARG A 107 -6.05 -5.36 -16.71
CA ARG A 107 -4.77 -6.05 -16.49
C ARG A 107 -4.92 -7.26 -15.56
N ILE A 108 -5.72 -7.13 -14.50
CA ILE A 108 -5.99 -8.22 -13.57
C ILE A 108 -6.79 -9.33 -14.25
N GLU A 109 -7.79 -8.98 -15.07
CA GLU A 109 -8.56 -9.94 -15.84
C GLU A 109 -7.69 -10.68 -16.85
N ASN A 110 -6.84 -9.97 -17.58
CA ASN A 110 -5.87 -10.56 -18.50
C ASN A 110 -4.93 -11.56 -17.78
N MET A 111 -4.42 -11.17 -16.59
CA MET A 111 -3.59 -12.08 -15.78
C MET A 111 -4.33 -13.38 -15.41
N ARG A 112 -5.63 -13.30 -15.13
CA ARG A 112 -6.45 -14.48 -14.82
C ARG A 112 -6.74 -15.33 -16.06
N GLU A 113 -6.87 -14.69 -17.22
CA GLU A 113 -7.22 -15.34 -18.48
C GLU A 113 -6.01 -15.96 -19.20
N CYS A 114 -4.93 -15.19 -19.35
CA CYS A 114 -3.78 -15.59 -20.17
C CYS A 114 -2.43 -15.58 -19.42
N GLY A 115 -2.40 -15.21 -18.12
CA GLY A 115 -1.17 -15.16 -17.35
C GLY A 115 -0.26 -13.96 -17.64
N ALA A 116 -0.74 -12.98 -18.40
CA ALA A 116 -0.02 -11.74 -18.72
C ALA A 116 -0.95 -10.53 -18.57
N THR A 117 -0.38 -9.36 -18.30
CA THR A 117 -1.15 -8.10 -18.17
C THR A 117 -1.72 -7.62 -19.50
N ILE A 118 -1.16 -8.07 -20.60
CA ILE A 118 -1.63 -7.87 -21.97
C ILE A 118 -1.68 -9.23 -22.64
N CYS A 119 -2.88 -9.70 -22.96
CA CYS A 119 -3.05 -10.92 -23.73
C CYS A 119 -2.76 -10.62 -25.20
N THR A 120 -1.77 -11.28 -25.77
CA THR A 120 -1.60 -11.31 -27.22
C THR A 120 -2.64 -12.29 -27.78
N ASP A 121 -3.46 -11.85 -28.71
CA ASP A 121 -4.33 -12.74 -29.47
C ASP A 121 -3.46 -13.82 -30.13
N SER A 122 -3.47 -15.00 -29.55
CA SER A 122 -2.89 -16.20 -30.18
C SER A 122 -3.81 -16.68 -31.30
N ALA A 123 -4.40 -15.78 -32.03
CA ALA A 123 -5.27 -16.08 -33.13
C ALA A 123 -4.67 -15.47 -34.38
N GLN A 124 -3.77 -16.22 -34.96
CA GLN A 124 -3.69 -16.42 -36.42
C GLN A 124 -2.45 -17.24 -36.79
N GLY A 125 -2.41 -18.46 -36.26
CA GLY A 125 -1.73 -19.52 -36.97
C GLY A 125 -2.76 -20.13 -37.91
N GLY A 126 -2.82 -19.61 -39.10
CA GLY A 126 -3.55 -20.25 -40.21
C GLY A 126 -2.80 -21.45 -40.73
#